data_f4e9050820bb68ba71eb77c1ebfdb8f8
#
_entry.id   f4e9050820bb68ba71eb77c1ebfdb8f8
#
_cell.length_a   1.000
_cell.length_b   1.000
_cell.length_c   1.000
_cell.angle_alpha   90.00
_cell.angle_beta   90.00
_cell.angle_gamma   90.00
#
_symmetry.space_group_name_H-M   'P 1'
#
loop_
_entity.id
_entity.type
_entity.pdbx_description
1 polymer ?
#
loop_
_entity_poly.entity_id
_entity_poly.type
_entity_poly.pdbx_seq_one_letter_code
_entity_poly.pdbx_strand_id
1 'polypeptide(L)'
;MFSLKVKLMRRGFSSEVAEKTVAMVSEKGYVREENVAAAEVKKCVSKLWGRTRILAQLRAKGFDSDSIDKAMLLVENTDFAENCYLLANKKFGYVPDEPNERKKMAASLARYGYGPDEIKFAFKKMS
;
A
#
# COMPACT_ATOMS: atom_id res chain seq x y z
N MET A 1 9.71 7.85 -15.26
CA MET A 1 8.36 8.08 -14.74
C MET A 1 7.38 7.05 -15.26
N PHE A 2 6.65 6.46 -14.38
CA PHE A 2 5.56 5.59 -14.80
C PHE A 2 4.35 6.46 -15.11
N SER A 3 4.32 6.94 -16.31
CA SER A 3 3.24 7.77 -16.81
C SER A 3 2.09 6.91 -17.29
N LEU A 4 0.98 7.55 -17.61
CA LEU A 4 -0.14 6.89 -18.24
C LEU A 4 0.28 6.17 -19.52
N LYS A 5 1.18 6.77 -20.30
CA LYS A 5 1.71 6.19 -21.54
C LYS A 5 2.37 4.82 -21.25
N VAL A 6 3.22 4.75 -20.24
CA VAL A 6 3.89 3.50 -19.88
C VAL A 6 2.88 2.43 -19.47
N LYS A 7 1.86 2.80 -18.71
CA LYS A 7 0.81 1.86 -18.31
C LYS A 7 0.04 1.32 -19.49
N LEU A 8 -0.29 2.18 -20.46
CA LEU A 8 -0.99 1.74 -21.66
C LEU A 8 -0.14 0.75 -22.45
N MET A 9 1.15 0.99 -22.56
CA MET A 9 2.07 0.08 -23.23
C MET A 9 2.12 -1.28 -22.53
N ARG A 10 2.14 -1.29 -21.21
CA ARG A 10 2.10 -2.52 -20.41
C ARG A 10 0.83 -3.33 -20.65
N ARG A 11 -0.25 -2.67 -21.01
CA ARG A 11 -1.53 -3.32 -21.31
C ARG A 11 -1.65 -3.81 -22.75
N GLY A 12 -0.54 -3.77 -23.50
CA GLY A 12 -0.50 -4.27 -24.85
C GLY A 12 -0.72 -3.24 -25.93
N PHE A 13 -0.77 -1.97 -25.59
CA PHE A 13 -0.86 -0.90 -26.59
C PHE A 13 0.50 -0.68 -27.24
N SER A 14 0.50 -0.39 -28.55
CA SER A 14 1.70 0.05 -29.23
C SER A 14 2.07 1.45 -28.76
N SER A 15 3.33 1.84 -28.93
CA SER A 15 3.80 3.18 -28.57
C SER A 15 2.97 4.27 -29.26
N GLU A 16 2.68 4.08 -30.55
CA GLU A 16 1.87 5.03 -31.32
C GLU A 16 0.46 5.16 -30.75
N VAL A 17 -0.19 4.05 -30.48
CA VAL A 17 -1.55 4.05 -29.89
C VAL A 17 -1.52 4.68 -28.50
N ALA A 18 -0.51 4.36 -27.70
CA ALA A 18 -0.39 4.92 -26.35
C ALA A 18 -0.25 6.44 -26.39
N GLU A 19 0.57 6.98 -27.28
CA GLU A 19 0.74 8.43 -27.44
C GLU A 19 -0.55 9.11 -27.86
N LYS A 20 -1.24 8.54 -28.83
CA LYS A 20 -2.51 9.05 -29.33
C LYS A 20 -3.56 9.06 -28.22
N THR A 21 -3.64 7.98 -27.46
CA THR A 21 -4.56 7.87 -26.34
C THR A 21 -4.28 8.91 -25.26
N VAL A 22 -3.01 9.11 -24.92
CA VAL A 22 -2.61 10.12 -23.93
C VAL A 22 -3.00 11.52 -24.41
N ALA A 23 -2.78 11.84 -25.67
CA ALA A 23 -3.13 13.15 -26.24
C ALA A 23 -4.64 13.40 -26.21
N MET A 24 -5.43 12.39 -26.51
CA MET A 24 -6.90 12.52 -26.57
C MET A 24 -7.57 12.56 -25.20
N VAL A 25 -7.03 11.86 -24.20
CA VAL A 25 -7.68 11.65 -22.92
C VAL A 25 -6.79 11.99 -21.73
N SER A 26 -5.88 12.93 -21.91
CA SER A 26 -4.89 13.24 -20.87
C SER A 26 -5.51 13.45 -19.49
N GLU A 27 -6.56 14.24 -19.38
CA GLU A 27 -7.23 14.48 -18.10
C GLU A 27 -7.97 13.23 -17.60
N LYS A 28 -8.73 12.58 -18.47
CA LYS A 28 -9.45 11.37 -18.16
C LYS A 28 -8.51 10.24 -17.80
N GLY A 29 -7.37 10.15 -18.46
CA GLY A 29 -6.35 9.17 -18.19
C GLY A 29 -5.77 9.29 -16.79
N TYR A 30 -5.49 10.50 -16.34
CA TYR A 30 -5.00 10.74 -14.99
C TYR A 30 -6.04 10.39 -13.94
N VAL A 31 -7.28 10.80 -14.13
CA VAL A 31 -8.38 10.46 -13.22
C VAL A 31 -8.52 8.95 -13.11
N ARG A 32 -8.41 8.23 -14.22
CA ARG A 32 -8.50 6.78 -14.26
C ARG A 32 -7.37 6.13 -13.48
N GLU A 33 -6.14 6.63 -13.65
CA GLU A 33 -4.97 6.12 -12.92
C GLU A 33 -5.12 6.36 -11.42
N GLU A 34 -5.59 7.53 -11.02
CA GLU A 34 -5.85 7.85 -9.62
C GLU A 34 -6.89 6.92 -9.02
N ASN A 35 -7.97 6.62 -9.76
CA ASN A 35 -9.01 5.70 -9.31
C ASN A 35 -8.48 4.28 -9.14
N VAL A 36 -7.61 3.84 -10.03
CA VAL A 36 -6.98 2.51 -9.93
C VAL A 36 -6.04 2.45 -8.73
N ALA A 37 -5.25 3.51 -8.52
CA ALA A 37 -4.37 3.60 -7.35
C ALA A 37 -5.18 3.61 -6.05
N ALA A 38 -6.28 4.36 -6.00
CA ALA A 38 -7.16 4.42 -4.85
C ALA A 38 -7.76 3.05 -4.52
N ALA A 39 -8.21 2.32 -5.54
CA ALA A 39 -8.75 0.97 -5.37
C ALA A 39 -7.68 0.02 -4.83
N GLU A 40 -6.45 0.14 -5.31
CA GLU A 40 -5.34 -0.69 -4.83
C GLU A 40 -5.02 -0.41 -3.37
N VAL A 41 -5.02 0.87 -2.96
CA VAL A 41 -4.79 1.24 -1.56
C VAL A 41 -5.88 0.65 -0.67
N LYS A 42 -7.14 0.78 -1.04
CA LYS A 42 -8.26 0.22 -0.27
C LYS A 42 -8.14 -1.30 -0.13
N LYS A 43 -7.75 -1.96 -1.19
CA LYS A 43 -7.53 -3.41 -1.19
C LYS A 43 -6.41 -3.79 -0.21
N CYS A 44 -5.31 -3.04 -0.23
CA CYS A 44 -4.18 -3.30 0.68
C CYS A 44 -4.56 -3.06 2.14
N VAL A 45 -5.31 -2.00 2.42
CA VAL A 45 -5.80 -1.71 3.78
C VAL A 45 -6.71 -2.83 4.27
N SER A 46 -7.59 -3.33 3.42
CA SER A 46 -8.49 -4.43 3.77
C SER A 46 -7.75 -5.73 4.07
N LYS A 47 -6.54 -5.88 3.54
CA LYS A 47 -5.65 -7.01 3.84
C LYS A 47 -4.82 -6.78 5.10
N LEU A 48 -5.03 -5.67 5.80
CA LEU A 48 -4.28 -5.26 6.98
C LEU A 48 -2.78 -5.04 6.70
N TRP A 49 -2.46 -4.50 5.51
CA TRP A 49 -1.09 -4.11 5.19
C TRP A 49 -0.78 -2.75 5.81
N GLY A 50 0.46 -2.59 6.24
CA GLY A 50 0.94 -1.31 6.76
C GLY A 50 1.28 -0.35 5.63
N ARG A 51 1.46 0.91 6.01
CA ARG A 51 1.70 2.01 5.07
C ARG A 51 2.92 1.78 4.17
N THR A 52 4.03 1.33 4.73
CA THR A 52 5.28 1.09 3.99
C THR A 52 5.09 0.07 2.88
N ARG A 53 4.38 -1.03 3.19
CA ARG A 53 4.12 -2.07 2.20
C ARG A 53 3.15 -1.59 1.11
N ILE A 54 2.16 -0.79 1.48
CA ILE A 54 1.22 -0.22 0.51
C ILE A 54 1.98 0.68 -0.47
N LEU A 55 2.85 1.56 0.03
CA LEU A 55 3.69 2.41 -0.81
C LEU A 55 4.56 1.59 -1.76
N ALA A 56 5.20 0.55 -1.24
CA ALA A 56 6.04 -0.34 -2.05
C ALA A 56 5.23 -1.02 -3.15
N GLN A 57 4.02 -1.45 -2.83
CA GLN A 57 3.13 -2.10 -3.79
C GLN A 57 2.72 -1.14 -4.92
N LEU A 58 2.38 0.10 -4.57
CA LEU A 58 2.02 1.11 -5.57
C LEU A 58 3.20 1.42 -6.49
N ARG A 59 4.40 1.53 -5.94
CA ARG A 59 5.61 1.74 -6.74
C ARG A 59 5.90 0.55 -7.64
N ALA A 60 5.75 -0.66 -7.12
CA ALA A 60 5.96 -1.88 -7.89
C ALA A 60 4.99 -2.01 -9.05
N LYS A 61 3.76 -1.51 -8.89
CA LYS A 61 2.76 -1.50 -9.96
C LYS A 61 2.95 -0.39 -10.97
N GLY A 62 3.90 0.52 -10.72
CA GLY A 62 4.27 1.54 -11.68
C GLY A 62 3.41 2.79 -11.67
N PHE A 63 2.66 3.06 -10.61
CA PHE A 63 1.95 4.33 -10.46
C PHE A 63 2.95 5.46 -10.31
N ASP A 64 2.61 6.63 -10.85
CA ASP A 64 3.48 7.79 -10.68
C ASP A 64 3.36 8.39 -9.28
N SER A 65 4.31 9.29 -8.94
CA SER A 65 4.36 9.90 -7.60
C SER A 65 3.08 10.62 -7.22
N ASP A 66 2.51 11.37 -8.18
CA ASP A 66 1.29 12.15 -7.91
C ASP A 66 0.11 11.24 -7.62
N SER A 67 -0.05 10.16 -8.38
CA SER A 67 -1.12 9.20 -8.16
C SER A 67 -0.95 8.48 -6.82
N ILE A 68 0.28 8.15 -6.46
CA ILE A 68 0.58 7.52 -5.17
C ILE A 68 0.25 8.48 -4.03
N ASP A 69 0.69 9.73 -4.12
CA ASP A 69 0.45 10.73 -3.08
C ASP A 69 -1.04 10.96 -2.86
N LYS A 70 -1.81 11.10 -3.94
CA LYS A 70 -3.26 11.27 -3.86
C LYS A 70 -3.96 10.05 -3.28
N ALA A 71 -3.53 8.86 -3.67
CA ALA A 71 -4.10 7.62 -3.15
C ALA A 71 -3.81 7.48 -1.65
N MET A 72 -2.61 7.84 -1.22
CA MET A 72 -2.24 7.77 0.19
C MET A 72 -2.97 8.78 1.06
N LEU A 73 -3.44 9.91 0.49
CA LEU A 73 -4.29 10.85 1.22
C LEU A 73 -5.61 10.21 1.67
N LEU A 74 -6.11 9.23 0.93
CA LEU A 74 -7.35 8.53 1.29
C LEU A 74 -7.21 7.74 2.59
N VAL A 75 -5.99 7.39 2.96
CA VAL A 75 -5.72 6.62 4.19
C VAL A 75 -4.99 7.45 5.24
N GLU A 76 -4.97 8.77 5.07
CA GLU A 76 -4.32 9.69 6.00
C GLU A 76 -4.84 9.53 7.43
N ASN A 77 -6.14 9.33 7.56
CA ASN A 77 -6.80 9.17 8.86
C ASN A 77 -6.95 7.71 9.29
N THR A 78 -6.39 6.78 8.52
CA THR A 78 -6.43 5.36 8.87
C THR A 78 -5.54 5.11 10.08
N ASP A 79 -6.09 4.44 11.09
CA ASP A 79 -5.33 4.05 12.27
C ASP A 79 -4.54 2.77 11.97
N PHE A 80 -3.35 2.95 11.42
CA PHE A 80 -2.49 1.82 11.10
C PHE A 80 -1.98 1.09 12.34
N ALA A 81 -1.89 1.77 13.47
CA ALA A 81 -1.52 1.13 14.73
C ALA A 81 -2.59 0.12 15.15
N GLU A 82 -3.86 0.51 15.04
CA GLU A 82 -4.97 -0.39 15.29
C GLU A 82 -5.00 -1.55 14.30
N ASN A 83 -4.74 -1.27 13.02
CA ASN A 83 -4.66 -2.31 12.00
C ASN A 83 -3.52 -3.30 12.30
N CYS A 84 -2.40 -2.81 12.80
CA CYS A 84 -1.29 -3.65 13.23
C CYS A 84 -1.71 -4.59 14.36
N TYR A 85 -2.42 -4.05 15.35
CA TYR A 85 -2.99 -4.85 16.43
C TYR A 85 -3.95 -5.92 15.91
N LEU A 86 -4.87 -5.54 15.01
CA LEU A 86 -5.84 -6.48 14.44
C LEU A 86 -5.13 -7.62 13.70
N LEU A 87 -4.11 -7.29 12.92
CA LEU A 87 -3.32 -8.30 12.21
C LEU A 87 -2.57 -9.21 13.19
N ALA A 88 -1.92 -8.61 14.18
CA ALA A 88 -1.16 -9.36 15.17
C ALA A 88 -2.06 -10.31 15.96
N ASN A 89 -3.23 -9.82 16.37
CA ASN A 89 -4.20 -10.61 17.11
C ASN A 89 -4.73 -11.76 16.25
N LYS A 90 -5.03 -11.49 14.99
CA LYS A 90 -5.52 -12.52 14.06
C LYS A 90 -4.46 -13.59 13.76
N LYS A 91 -3.21 -13.17 13.61
CA LYS A 91 -2.13 -14.04 13.18
C LYS A 91 -1.47 -14.81 14.34
N PHE A 92 -1.30 -14.14 15.47
CA PHE A 92 -0.57 -14.69 16.63
C PHE A 92 -1.45 -14.92 17.84
N GLY A 93 -2.38 -14.01 18.12
CA GLY A 93 -3.32 -14.11 19.23
C GLY A 93 -2.76 -13.71 20.59
N TYR A 94 -1.45 -13.68 20.76
CA TYR A 94 -0.79 -13.35 22.01
C TYR A 94 0.63 -12.83 21.76
N VAL A 95 1.20 -12.18 22.77
CA VAL A 95 2.60 -11.72 22.72
C VAL A 95 3.45 -12.75 23.47
N PRO A 96 4.43 -13.38 22.79
CA PRO A 96 5.32 -14.33 23.46
C PRO A 96 6.15 -13.67 24.56
N ASP A 97 6.43 -14.41 25.62
CA ASP A 97 7.32 -13.94 26.69
C ASP A 97 8.78 -14.03 26.31
N GLU A 98 9.13 -14.98 25.43
CA GLU A 98 10.49 -15.22 25.01
C GLU A 98 10.95 -14.13 24.04
N PRO A 99 12.10 -13.43 24.32
CA PRO A 99 12.55 -12.30 23.52
C PRO A 99 12.77 -12.62 22.03
N ASN A 100 13.29 -13.79 21.71
CA ASN A 100 13.54 -14.17 20.31
C ASN A 100 12.22 -14.35 19.54
N GLU A 101 11.21 -14.89 20.19
CA GLU A 101 9.89 -15.05 19.59
C GLU A 101 9.20 -13.70 19.39
N ARG A 102 9.39 -12.77 20.32
CA ARG A 102 8.92 -11.38 20.15
C ARG A 102 9.58 -10.71 18.95
N LYS A 103 10.87 -10.91 18.76
CA LYS A 103 11.60 -10.37 17.61
C LYS A 103 11.06 -10.93 16.30
N LYS A 104 10.79 -12.22 16.26
CA LYS A 104 10.20 -12.87 15.06
C LYS A 104 8.82 -12.30 14.74
N MET A 105 8.00 -12.11 15.76
CA MET A 105 6.68 -11.51 15.61
C MET A 105 6.78 -10.07 15.10
N ALA A 106 7.67 -9.27 15.69
CA ALA A 106 7.91 -7.91 15.24
C ALA A 106 8.40 -7.87 13.79
N ALA A 107 9.32 -8.75 13.42
CA ALA A 107 9.83 -8.83 12.05
C ALA A 107 8.73 -9.21 11.07
N SER A 108 7.82 -10.08 11.45
CA SER A 108 6.67 -10.44 10.62
C SER A 108 5.76 -9.22 10.38
N LEU A 109 5.45 -8.47 11.43
CA LEU A 109 4.62 -7.27 11.30
C LEU A 109 5.32 -6.19 10.47
N ALA A 110 6.63 -6.05 10.62
CA ALA A 110 7.43 -5.13 9.80
C ALA A 110 7.33 -5.48 8.31
N ARG A 111 7.32 -6.76 7.98
CA ARG A 111 7.16 -7.22 6.58
C ARG A 111 5.79 -6.87 6.01
N TYR A 112 4.78 -6.79 6.85
CA TYR A 112 3.45 -6.33 6.44
C TYR A 112 3.39 -4.82 6.25
N GLY A 113 4.48 -4.10 6.56
CA GLY A 113 4.62 -2.67 6.30
C GLY A 113 4.40 -1.77 7.50
N TYR A 114 4.36 -2.32 8.71
CA TYR A 114 4.16 -1.53 9.93
C TYR A 114 5.48 -1.01 10.47
N GLY A 115 5.46 0.19 11.05
CA GLY A 115 6.61 0.80 11.67
C GLY A 115 6.79 0.35 13.13
N PRO A 116 7.95 0.69 13.74
CA PRO A 116 8.24 0.29 15.13
C PRO A 116 7.19 0.78 16.13
N ASP A 117 6.70 2.00 15.98
CA ASP A 117 5.70 2.57 16.88
C ASP A 117 4.38 1.82 16.79
N GLU A 118 3.98 1.45 15.59
CA GLU A 118 2.74 0.70 15.34
C GLU A 118 2.84 -0.72 15.92
N ILE A 119 3.98 -1.35 15.75
CA ILE A 119 4.25 -2.68 16.31
C ILE A 119 4.25 -2.62 17.84
N LYS A 120 4.89 -1.61 18.40
CA LYS A 120 4.92 -1.40 19.86
C LYS A 120 3.53 -1.18 20.42
N PHE A 121 2.70 -0.40 19.75
CA PHE A 121 1.30 -0.20 20.13
C PHE A 121 0.55 -1.53 20.11
N ALA A 122 0.71 -2.33 19.08
CA ALA A 122 0.06 -3.62 18.96
C ALA A 122 0.44 -4.55 20.11
N PHE A 123 1.71 -4.65 20.42
CA PHE A 123 2.21 -5.47 21.52
C PHE A 123 1.64 -5.02 22.87
N LYS A 124 1.62 -3.72 23.10
CA LYS A 124 1.08 -3.15 24.35
C LYS A 124 -0.41 -3.46 24.50
N LYS A 125 -1.16 -3.33 23.41
CA LYS A 125 -2.60 -3.58 23.43
C LYS A 125 -2.93 -5.07 23.64
N MET A 126 -2.08 -5.96 23.15
CA MET A 126 -2.25 -7.41 23.28
C MET A 126 -1.83 -7.93 24.67
N SER A 127 -1.04 -7.16 25.39
CA SER A 127 -0.50 -7.56 26.71
C SER A 127 -1.52 -7.46 27.81
#